data_fbef37c3fde467c3cd8db46e7dd35c0a
#
_entry.id   fbef37c3fde467c3cd8db46e7dd35c0a
#
_cell.length_a   1.000
_cell.length_b   1.000
_cell.length_c   1.000
_cell.angle_alpha   90.00
_cell.angle_beta   90.00
_cell.angle_gamma   90.00
#
_symmetry.space_group_name_H-M   'P 1'
#
loop_
_entity.id
_entity.type
_entity.pdbx_description
1 polymer ?
#
loop_
_entity_poly.entity_id
_entity_poly.type
_entity_poly.pdbx_seq_one_letter_code
_entity_poly.pdbx_strand_id
1 'polypeptide(L)'
;MAKHKNGWQTSKIERLSYYLFFAGQLIFNTMIMTYVLTLLLSHGVNEVLAGAIILAPKIWDAVNDTLFGFVIDKVRFKGGRFLPWIKLSALTLPLATIFLFSVPEAMSVTGKCIWVIAGYILWDTSFTISDTPIYALSTSLTSNMDERTTILSLRGVTGAIGGLLASILIPLLYGANGANMGWSVTAIVISVIGFVCMLPVGFLAKERVDSAREEEATFERFRQLCEDGSRACLVKLGFYNIRLVRGETGNPYLSFDKCHGMM
;
A
#
# COMPACT_ATOMS: atom_id res chain seq x y z
N MET A 1 12.87 13.89 26.16
CA MET A 1 12.97 12.62 25.39
C MET A 1 12.84 11.46 26.37
N ALA A 2 11.71 10.76 26.38
CA ALA A 2 11.52 9.59 27.24
C ALA A 2 12.34 8.41 26.65
N LYS A 3 13.40 8.03 27.35
CA LYS A 3 14.21 6.84 27.05
C LYS A 3 13.32 5.60 27.22
N HIS A 4 12.85 5.01 26.09
CA HIS A 4 12.07 3.76 26.15
C HIS A 4 12.94 2.63 26.73
N LYS A 5 12.40 1.88 27.70
CA LYS A 5 13.06 0.80 28.44
C LYS A 5 13.65 -0.34 27.58
N ASN A 6 13.33 -0.39 26.28
CA ASN A 6 13.74 -1.47 25.36
C ASN A 6 14.53 -0.98 24.13
N GLY A 7 15.10 0.22 24.13
CA GLY A 7 15.85 0.75 22.98
C GLY A 7 14.97 1.12 21.75
N TRP A 8 13.66 1.02 21.85
CA TRP A 8 12.73 1.36 20.78
C TRP A 8 12.63 2.87 20.57
N GLN A 9 12.63 3.31 19.32
CA GLN A 9 12.62 4.72 18.95
C GLN A 9 11.20 5.28 18.78
N THR A 10 10.21 4.41 18.45
CA THR A 10 8.82 4.81 18.25
C THR A 10 8.01 4.74 19.54
N SER A 11 7.03 5.62 19.69
CA SER A 11 6.09 5.57 20.81
C SER A 11 5.03 4.48 20.60
N LYS A 12 4.37 4.04 21.68
CA LYS A 12 3.26 3.09 21.59
C LYS A 12 2.10 3.63 20.74
N ILE A 13 1.84 4.94 20.82
CA ILE A 13 0.77 5.62 20.08
C ILE A 13 1.10 5.66 18.58
N GLU A 14 2.35 5.92 18.21
CA GLU A 14 2.79 5.88 16.81
C GLU A 14 2.60 4.48 16.20
N ARG A 15 3.02 3.45 16.92
CA ARG A 15 2.83 2.06 16.46
C ARG A 15 1.36 1.69 16.35
N LEU A 16 0.54 2.07 17.34
CA LEU A 16 -0.90 1.82 17.30
C LEU A 16 -1.55 2.52 16.10
N SER A 17 -1.19 3.78 15.82
CA SER A 17 -1.71 4.50 14.66
C SER A 17 -1.31 3.85 13.35
N TYR A 18 -0.08 3.32 13.25
CA TYR A 18 0.41 2.56 12.10
C TYR A 18 -0.38 1.27 11.89
N TYR A 19 -0.68 0.53 12.97
CA TYR A 19 -1.50 -0.69 12.90
C TYR A 19 -2.95 -0.41 12.53
N LEU A 20 -3.55 0.64 13.10
CA LEU A 20 -4.90 1.07 12.76
C LEU A 20 -5.04 1.45 11.29
N PHE A 21 -3.99 2.06 10.71
CA PHE A 21 -3.98 2.37 9.28
C PHE A 21 -4.17 1.11 8.43
N PHE A 22 -3.43 0.03 8.71
CA PHE A 22 -3.58 -1.23 7.97
C PHE A 22 -4.93 -1.89 8.20
N ALA A 23 -5.50 -1.78 9.40
CA ALA A 23 -6.86 -2.25 9.64
C ALA A 23 -7.87 -1.48 8.75
N GLY A 24 -7.78 -0.14 8.70
CA GLY A 24 -8.61 0.69 7.83
C GLY A 24 -8.42 0.39 6.35
N GLN A 25 -7.17 0.26 5.91
CA GLN A 25 -6.83 -0.06 4.52
C GLN A 25 -7.41 -1.42 4.09
N LEU A 26 -7.32 -2.45 4.94
CA LEU A 26 -7.87 -3.77 4.65
C LEU A 26 -9.40 -3.80 4.68
N ILE A 27 -10.05 -2.91 5.42
CA ILE A 27 -11.52 -2.72 5.36
C ILE A 27 -11.92 -2.32 3.92
N PHE A 28 -11.25 -1.32 3.33
CA PHE A 28 -11.52 -0.88 1.96
C PHE A 28 -11.18 -1.97 0.94
N ASN A 29 -10.03 -2.62 1.09
CA ASN A 29 -9.61 -3.70 0.20
C ASN A 29 -10.63 -4.84 0.19
N THR A 30 -11.13 -5.27 1.35
CA THR A 30 -12.14 -6.32 1.48
C THR A 30 -13.44 -5.91 0.80
N MET A 31 -13.87 -4.65 0.96
CA MET A 31 -15.08 -4.15 0.32
C MET A 31 -15.01 -4.25 -1.20
N ILE A 32 -13.90 -3.86 -1.80
CA ILE A 32 -13.69 -3.94 -3.26
C ILE A 32 -13.55 -5.40 -3.71
N MET A 33 -12.61 -6.14 -3.14
CA MET A 33 -12.27 -7.48 -3.63
C MET A 33 -13.42 -8.47 -3.50
N THR A 34 -14.28 -8.28 -2.48
CA THR A 34 -15.37 -9.23 -2.22
C THR A 34 -16.69 -8.78 -2.83
N TYR A 35 -16.97 -7.46 -2.85
CA TYR A 35 -18.33 -7.00 -3.11
C TYR A 35 -18.54 -6.23 -4.42
N VAL A 36 -17.49 -5.88 -5.18
CA VAL A 36 -17.66 -5.25 -6.50
C VAL A 36 -18.40 -6.15 -7.49
N LEU A 37 -18.14 -7.46 -7.48
CA LEU A 37 -18.89 -8.41 -8.29
C LEU A 37 -20.38 -8.40 -7.93
N THR A 38 -20.69 -8.47 -6.64
CA THR A 38 -22.07 -8.44 -6.15
C THR A 38 -22.76 -7.12 -6.49
N LEU A 39 -22.03 -5.99 -6.44
CA LEU A 39 -22.52 -4.68 -6.87
C LEU A 39 -22.94 -4.71 -8.35
N LEU A 40 -22.08 -5.21 -9.24
CA LEU A 40 -22.37 -5.28 -10.68
C LEU A 40 -23.57 -6.18 -10.98
N LEU A 41 -23.64 -7.36 -10.36
CA LEU A 41 -24.73 -8.30 -10.51
C LEU A 41 -26.06 -7.72 -10.00
N SER A 42 -26.06 -7.01 -8.87
CA SER A 42 -27.25 -6.36 -8.30
C SER A 42 -27.80 -5.25 -9.21
N HIS A 43 -26.97 -4.68 -10.08
CA HIS A 43 -27.37 -3.67 -11.07
C HIS A 43 -27.72 -4.26 -12.46
N GLY A 44 -27.86 -5.60 -12.56
CA GLY A 44 -28.27 -6.27 -13.78
C GLY A 44 -27.18 -6.47 -14.83
N VAL A 45 -25.91 -6.37 -14.45
CA VAL A 45 -24.77 -6.66 -15.32
C VAL A 45 -24.60 -8.18 -15.43
N ASN A 46 -24.41 -8.69 -16.64
CA ASN A 46 -24.16 -10.12 -16.88
C ASN A 46 -22.84 -10.56 -16.21
N GLU A 47 -22.78 -11.79 -15.70
CA GLU A 47 -21.63 -12.35 -14.98
C GLU A 47 -20.32 -12.30 -15.79
N VAL A 48 -20.37 -12.61 -17.10
CA VAL A 48 -19.20 -12.59 -17.98
C VAL A 48 -18.67 -11.15 -18.14
N LEU A 49 -19.59 -10.19 -18.33
CA LEU A 49 -19.24 -8.78 -18.46
C LEU A 49 -18.72 -8.22 -17.11
N ALA A 50 -19.34 -8.60 -16.00
CA ALA A 50 -18.90 -8.21 -14.67
C ALA A 50 -17.48 -8.72 -14.38
N GLY A 51 -17.17 -9.97 -14.75
CA GLY A 51 -15.82 -10.52 -14.64
C GLY A 51 -14.80 -9.74 -15.48
N ALA A 52 -15.15 -9.39 -16.73
CA ALA A 52 -14.30 -8.58 -17.60
C ALA A 52 -14.06 -7.17 -17.04
N ILE A 53 -15.08 -6.53 -16.45
CA ILE A 53 -14.98 -5.22 -15.81
C ILE A 53 -14.03 -5.26 -14.62
N ILE A 54 -14.01 -6.34 -13.84
CA ILE A 54 -13.09 -6.49 -12.69
C ILE A 54 -11.66 -6.73 -13.15
N LEU A 55 -11.44 -7.34 -14.29
CA LEU A 55 -10.10 -7.58 -14.83
C LEU A 55 -9.46 -6.32 -15.44
N ALA A 56 -10.25 -5.43 -16.04
CA ALA A 56 -9.72 -4.24 -16.71
C ALA A 56 -8.86 -3.34 -15.79
N PRO A 57 -9.25 -3.01 -14.54
CA PRO A 57 -8.43 -2.23 -13.62
C PRO A 57 -7.13 -2.91 -13.20
N LYS A 58 -7.00 -4.24 -13.31
CA LYS A 58 -5.75 -4.94 -12.99
C LYS A 58 -4.59 -4.60 -13.95
N ILE A 59 -4.93 -4.25 -15.19
CA ILE A 59 -3.94 -3.75 -16.17
C ILE A 59 -3.50 -2.34 -15.75
N TRP A 60 -4.46 -1.51 -15.30
CA TRP A 60 -4.19 -0.19 -14.78
C TRP A 60 -3.31 -0.22 -13.52
N ASP A 61 -3.59 -1.12 -12.58
CA ASP A 61 -2.84 -1.36 -11.35
C ASP A 61 -1.32 -1.49 -11.61
N ALA A 62 -0.94 -2.37 -12.54
CA ALA A 62 0.46 -2.60 -12.91
C ALA A 62 1.15 -1.33 -13.47
N VAL A 63 0.42 -0.51 -14.23
CA VAL A 63 0.95 0.76 -14.77
C VAL A 63 1.01 1.82 -13.67
N ASN A 64 -0.05 1.94 -12.88
CA ASN A 64 -0.21 2.92 -11.82
C ASN A 64 0.85 2.77 -10.73
N ASP A 65 1.11 1.56 -10.25
CA ASP A 65 2.15 1.29 -9.24
C ASP A 65 3.54 1.74 -9.70
N THR A 66 3.88 1.46 -10.97
CA THR A 66 5.15 1.87 -11.54
C THR A 66 5.27 3.39 -11.63
N LEU A 67 4.23 4.05 -12.15
CA LEU A 67 4.21 5.51 -12.29
C LEU A 67 4.26 6.20 -10.92
N PHE A 68 3.51 5.68 -9.96
CA PHE A 68 3.44 6.27 -8.62
C PHE A 68 4.76 6.12 -7.85
N GLY A 69 5.49 5.02 -8.03
CA GLY A 69 6.84 4.87 -7.51
C GLY A 69 7.76 6.02 -7.95
N PHE A 70 7.76 6.38 -9.24
CA PHE A 70 8.53 7.52 -9.75
C PHE A 70 8.05 8.87 -9.20
N VAL A 71 6.74 9.04 -8.98
CA VAL A 71 6.18 10.28 -8.43
C VAL A 71 6.62 10.48 -6.98
N ILE A 72 6.55 9.46 -6.13
CA ILE A 72 7.00 9.53 -4.73
C ILE A 72 8.49 9.89 -4.63
N ASP A 73 9.32 9.36 -5.53
CA ASP A 73 10.75 9.63 -5.49
C ASP A 73 11.09 11.08 -5.88
N LYS A 74 10.31 11.67 -6.77
CA LYS A 74 10.55 13.04 -7.25
C LYS A 74 9.89 14.11 -6.42
N VAL A 75 8.72 13.86 -5.87
CA VAL A 75 7.91 14.86 -5.18
C VAL A 75 8.24 14.87 -3.69
N ARG A 76 8.84 15.95 -3.22
CA ARG A 76 9.15 16.16 -1.79
C ARG A 76 8.30 17.29 -1.24
N PHE A 77 7.56 17.00 -0.19
CA PHE A 77 6.76 17.99 0.53
C PHE A 77 7.52 18.54 1.74
N LYS A 78 7.19 19.77 2.14
CA LYS A 78 7.76 20.39 3.35
C LYS A 78 7.44 19.65 4.66
N GLY A 79 6.45 18.74 4.65
CA GLY A 79 5.99 17.97 5.82
C GLY A 79 6.52 16.53 5.92
N GLY A 80 7.51 16.15 5.11
CA GLY A 80 8.07 14.79 5.03
C GLY A 80 7.91 14.17 3.64
N ARG A 81 8.52 13.01 3.43
CA ARG A 81 8.47 12.29 2.13
C ARG A 81 7.19 11.48 1.97
N PHE A 82 6.77 10.77 3.01
CA PHE A 82 5.68 9.79 2.97
C PHE A 82 4.40 10.27 3.65
N LEU A 83 4.50 11.00 4.77
CA LEU A 83 3.35 11.43 5.57
C LEU A 83 2.32 12.28 4.80
N PRO A 84 2.70 13.21 3.89
CA PRO A 84 1.71 13.96 3.12
C PRO A 84 0.87 13.08 2.19
N TRP A 85 1.48 12.06 1.57
CA TRP A 85 0.77 11.10 0.73
C TRP A 85 -0.20 10.24 1.54
N ILE A 86 0.21 9.82 2.73
CA ILE A 86 -0.64 9.07 3.66
C ILE A 86 -1.84 9.89 4.12
N LYS A 87 -1.66 11.19 4.40
CA LYS A 87 -2.78 12.10 4.70
C LYS A 87 -3.74 12.25 3.51
N LEU A 88 -3.19 12.38 2.33
CA LEU A 88 -3.98 12.48 1.10
C LEU A 88 -4.78 11.20 0.87
N SER A 89 -4.15 10.05 1.01
CA SER A 89 -4.80 8.74 0.82
C SER A 89 -5.91 8.48 1.85
N ALA A 90 -5.72 8.92 3.08
CA ALA A 90 -6.76 8.80 4.12
C ALA A 90 -8.05 9.54 3.74
N LEU A 91 -7.97 10.56 2.87
CA LEU A 91 -9.14 11.28 2.35
C LEU A 91 -9.63 10.71 1.01
N THR A 92 -8.70 10.45 0.08
CA THR A 92 -9.06 10.05 -1.30
C THR A 92 -9.63 8.65 -1.36
N LEU A 93 -9.13 7.70 -0.57
CA LEU A 93 -9.59 6.32 -0.58
C LEU A 93 -11.04 6.15 -0.10
N PRO A 94 -11.48 6.76 1.03
CA PRO A 94 -12.89 6.78 1.40
C PRO A 94 -13.80 7.40 0.34
N LEU A 95 -13.39 8.55 -0.23
CA LEU A 95 -14.18 9.23 -1.26
C LEU A 95 -14.32 8.39 -2.53
N ALA A 96 -13.24 7.76 -2.97
CA ALA A 96 -13.25 6.86 -4.12
C ALA A 96 -14.14 5.63 -3.86
N THR A 97 -14.15 5.10 -2.63
CA THR A 97 -15.02 3.98 -2.24
C THR A 97 -16.49 4.39 -2.29
N ILE A 98 -16.83 5.54 -1.72
CA ILE A 98 -18.21 6.08 -1.78
C ILE A 98 -18.63 6.28 -3.24
N PHE A 99 -17.78 6.89 -4.06
CA PHE A 99 -18.07 7.13 -5.47
C PHE A 99 -18.34 5.81 -6.21
N LEU A 100 -17.48 4.81 -6.05
CA LEU A 100 -17.61 3.51 -6.72
C LEU A 100 -18.92 2.80 -6.39
N PHE A 101 -19.31 2.78 -5.11
CA PHE A 101 -20.52 2.07 -4.66
C PHE A 101 -21.80 2.90 -4.73
N SER A 102 -21.72 4.18 -5.12
CA SER A 102 -22.88 5.06 -5.31
C SER A 102 -23.31 5.11 -6.78
N VAL A 103 -23.60 3.96 -7.36
CA VAL A 103 -24.05 3.83 -8.76
C VAL A 103 -25.46 4.41 -8.90
N PRO A 104 -25.69 5.43 -9.75
CA PRO A 104 -27.03 5.98 -9.97
C PRO A 104 -27.98 4.99 -10.64
N GLU A 105 -29.14 4.74 -10.05
CA GLU A 105 -30.11 3.76 -10.56
C GLU A 105 -30.69 4.16 -11.91
N ALA A 106 -30.83 5.46 -12.19
CA ALA A 106 -31.39 5.99 -13.44
C ALA A 106 -30.53 5.73 -14.68
N MET A 107 -29.28 5.27 -14.49
CA MET A 107 -28.38 4.99 -15.62
C MET A 107 -28.74 3.69 -16.33
N SER A 108 -28.47 3.67 -17.65
CA SER A 108 -28.49 2.42 -18.41
C SER A 108 -27.42 1.44 -17.91
N VAL A 109 -27.59 0.14 -18.20
CA VAL A 109 -26.61 -0.89 -17.79
C VAL A 109 -25.20 -0.53 -18.27
N THR A 110 -25.05 -0.05 -19.51
CA THR A 110 -23.76 0.40 -20.05
C THR A 110 -23.20 1.60 -19.25
N GLY A 111 -24.05 2.55 -18.88
CA GLY A 111 -23.64 3.69 -18.05
C GLY A 111 -23.15 3.26 -16.65
N LYS A 112 -23.83 2.30 -16.04
CA LYS A 112 -23.41 1.70 -14.76
C LYS A 112 -22.07 0.98 -14.88
N CYS A 113 -21.83 0.26 -15.97
CA CYS A 113 -20.54 -0.37 -16.23
C CYS A 113 -19.40 0.66 -16.32
N ILE A 114 -19.60 1.74 -17.08
CA ILE A 114 -18.62 2.83 -17.22
C ILE A 114 -18.37 3.50 -15.86
N TRP A 115 -19.42 3.74 -15.07
CA TRP A 115 -19.30 4.30 -13.72
C TRP A 115 -18.42 3.44 -12.80
N VAL A 116 -18.68 2.12 -12.79
CA VAL A 116 -17.91 1.19 -11.94
C VAL A 116 -16.46 1.09 -12.42
N ILE A 117 -16.19 1.06 -13.73
CA ILE A 117 -14.82 1.08 -14.26
C ILE A 117 -14.08 2.35 -13.81
N ALA A 118 -14.69 3.52 -14.00
CA ALA A 118 -14.10 4.79 -13.62
C ALA A 118 -13.87 4.88 -12.11
N GLY A 119 -14.86 4.43 -11.32
CA GLY A 119 -14.75 4.37 -9.87
C GLY A 119 -13.67 3.41 -9.40
N TYR A 120 -13.51 2.27 -10.06
CA TYR A 120 -12.48 1.29 -9.71
C TYR A 120 -11.07 1.83 -10.03
N ILE A 121 -10.87 2.46 -11.18
CA ILE A 121 -9.60 3.11 -11.54
C ILE A 121 -9.24 4.20 -10.52
N LEU A 122 -10.21 5.04 -10.14
CA LEU A 122 -10.02 6.08 -9.13
C LEU A 122 -9.69 5.49 -7.76
N TRP A 123 -10.39 4.43 -7.38
CA TRP A 123 -10.14 3.71 -6.13
C TRP A 123 -8.76 3.08 -6.10
N ASP A 124 -8.38 2.38 -7.16
CA ASP A 124 -7.09 1.71 -7.31
C ASP A 124 -5.92 2.71 -7.23
N THR A 125 -6.05 3.83 -7.96
CA THR A 125 -5.08 4.92 -7.86
C THR A 125 -4.96 5.46 -6.42
N SER A 126 -6.10 5.64 -5.72
CA SER A 126 -6.11 6.08 -4.33
C SER A 126 -5.52 5.04 -3.39
N PHE A 127 -5.68 3.76 -3.69
CA PHE A 127 -5.09 2.65 -2.94
C PHE A 127 -3.57 2.63 -3.09
N THR A 128 -3.03 2.79 -4.29
CA THR A 128 -1.59 2.90 -4.55
C THR A 128 -0.97 4.10 -3.82
N ILE A 129 -1.67 5.26 -3.80
CA ILE A 129 -1.27 6.43 -3.01
C ILE A 129 -1.22 6.11 -1.51
N SER A 130 -2.02 5.17 -1.03
CA SER A 130 -2.04 4.67 0.35
C SER A 130 -0.92 3.66 0.61
N ASP A 131 -0.82 2.65 -0.26
CA ASP A 131 -0.04 1.44 -0.04
C ASP A 131 1.47 1.70 -0.11
N THR A 132 1.95 2.30 -1.18
CA THR A 132 3.37 2.54 -1.38
C THR A 132 4.01 3.38 -0.26
N PRO A 133 3.46 4.55 0.15
CA PRO A 133 4.07 5.36 1.19
C PRO A 133 4.02 4.73 2.58
N ILE A 134 2.97 3.97 2.92
CA ILE A 134 2.86 3.38 4.27
C ILE A 134 3.89 2.28 4.49
N TYR A 135 4.21 1.48 3.45
CA TYR A 135 5.30 0.52 3.54
C TYR A 135 6.66 1.21 3.64
N ALA A 136 6.89 2.23 2.81
CA ALA A 136 8.10 3.00 2.84
C ALA A 136 8.27 3.77 4.17
N LEU A 137 7.18 4.24 4.80
CA LEU A 137 7.22 4.88 6.11
C LEU A 137 7.84 3.97 7.18
N SER A 138 7.67 2.65 7.12
CA SER A 138 8.26 1.73 8.08
C SER A 138 9.78 1.85 8.17
N THR A 139 10.44 2.19 7.07
CA THR A 139 11.89 2.40 7.01
C THR A 139 12.31 3.71 7.65
N SER A 140 11.45 4.73 7.58
CA SER A 140 11.69 6.06 8.11
C SER A 140 11.26 6.23 9.58
N LEU A 141 10.45 5.31 10.12
CA LEU A 141 10.01 5.36 11.52
C LEU A 141 11.12 5.06 12.52
N THR A 142 11.97 4.07 12.23
CA THR A 142 13.01 3.60 13.12
C THR A 142 14.21 3.03 12.36
N SER A 143 15.40 3.28 12.88
CA SER A 143 16.65 2.64 12.43
C SER A 143 16.90 1.28 13.12
N ASN A 144 16.11 0.92 14.13
CA ASN A 144 16.23 -0.36 14.82
C ASN A 144 15.54 -1.48 14.02
N MET A 145 16.32 -2.45 13.54
CA MET A 145 15.83 -3.55 12.69
C MET A 145 14.84 -4.47 13.41
N ASP A 146 15.04 -4.74 14.72
CA ASP A 146 14.15 -5.60 15.50
C ASP A 146 12.78 -4.94 15.70
N GLU A 147 12.80 -3.63 16.00
CA GLU A 147 11.57 -2.83 16.11
C GLU A 147 10.83 -2.80 14.79
N ARG A 148 11.53 -2.54 13.69
CA ARG A 148 10.97 -2.51 12.33
C ARG A 148 10.35 -3.84 11.94
N THR A 149 11.04 -4.96 12.19
CA THR A 149 10.54 -6.30 11.91
C THR A 149 9.27 -6.59 12.70
N THR A 150 9.23 -6.19 13.99
CA THR A 150 8.04 -6.36 14.84
C THR A 150 6.87 -5.53 14.31
N ILE A 151 7.10 -4.26 13.92
CA ILE A 151 6.08 -3.39 13.34
C ILE A 151 5.50 -4.01 12.07
N LEU A 152 6.36 -4.50 11.17
CA LEU A 152 5.95 -5.12 9.92
C LEU A 152 5.22 -6.45 10.12
N SER A 153 5.57 -7.24 11.12
CA SER A 153 4.89 -8.50 11.41
C SER A 153 3.48 -8.26 11.97
N LEU A 154 3.34 -7.34 12.92
CA LEU A 154 2.05 -7.05 13.55
C LEU A 154 1.04 -6.37 12.61
N ARG A 155 1.49 -5.61 11.60
CA ARG A 155 0.59 -5.01 10.62
C ARG A 155 -0.28 -6.04 9.89
N GLY A 156 0.28 -7.22 9.57
CA GLY A 156 -0.45 -8.30 8.93
C GLY A 156 -1.63 -8.79 9.78
N VAL A 157 -1.41 -8.93 11.09
CA VAL A 157 -2.45 -9.32 12.04
C VAL A 157 -3.54 -8.27 12.14
N THR A 158 -3.15 -6.99 12.28
CA THR A 158 -4.14 -5.89 12.40
C THR A 158 -4.91 -5.65 11.11
N GLY A 159 -4.26 -5.80 9.95
CA GLY A 159 -4.93 -5.80 8.66
C GLY A 159 -5.95 -6.92 8.54
N ALA A 160 -5.59 -8.16 8.91
CA ALA A 160 -6.51 -9.29 8.90
C ALA A 160 -7.74 -9.05 9.80
N ILE A 161 -7.57 -8.43 10.97
CA ILE A 161 -8.67 -8.02 11.84
C ILE A 161 -9.59 -7.01 11.12
N GLY A 162 -9.02 -6.01 10.44
CA GLY A 162 -9.79 -5.05 9.64
C GLY A 162 -10.60 -5.72 8.54
N GLY A 163 -10.00 -6.64 7.79
CA GLY A 163 -10.68 -7.42 6.76
C GLY A 163 -11.80 -8.30 7.31
N LEU A 164 -11.59 -8.96 8.44
CA LEU A 164 -12.64 -9.75 9.13
C LEU A 164 -13.80 -8.87 9.58
N LEU A 165 -13.52 -7.71 10.18
CA LEU A 165 -14.55 -6.74 10.56
C LEU A 165 -15.38 -6.30 9.35
N ALA A 166 -14.74 -5.99 8.23
CA ALA A 166 -15.42 -5.64 6.99
C ALA A 166 -16.30 -6.78 6.47
N SER A 167 -15.80 -8.02 6.49
CA SER A 167 -16.54 -9.21 6.06
C SER A 167 -17.80 -9.47 6.88
N ILE A 168 -17.84 -9.02 8.14
CA ILE A 168 -19.01 -9.11 9.02
C ILE A 168 -19.93 -7.89 8.84
N LEU A 169 -19.34 -6.68 8.85
CA LEU A 169 -20.13 -5.44 8.84
C LEU A 169 -20.84 -5.19 7.51
N ILE A 170 -20.20 -5.48 6.38
CA ILE A 170 -20.76 -5.20 5.06
C ILE A 170 -22.06 -5.99 4.83
N PRO A 171 -22.14 -7.31 5.03
CA PRO A 171 -23.39 -8.04 4.92
C PRO A 171 -24.46 -7.59 5.92
N LEU A 172 -24.05 -7.21 7.13
CA LEU A 172 -24.99 -6.69 8.14
C LEU A 172 -25.63 -5.37 7.71
N LEU A 173 -24.86 -4.47 7.09
CA LEU A 173 -25.35 -3.18 6.62
C LEU A 173 -26.16 -3.30 5.34
N TYR A 174 -25.72 -4.16 4.41
CA TYR A 174 -26.35 -4.30 3.10
C TYR A 174 -27.61 -5.16 3.13
N GLY A 175 -27.67 -6.24 3.91
CA GLY A 175 -28.70 -7.27 3.75
C GLY A 175 -29.27 -7.91 5.00
N ALA A 176 -28.81 -7.58 6.20
CA ALA A 176 -29.35 -8.19 7.40
C ALA A 176 -30.52 -7.40 7.96
N ASN A 177 -31.61 -8.10 8.22
CA ASN A 177 -32.76 -7.65 9.01
C ASN A 177 -33.74 -6.65 8.37
N GLY A 178 -33.93 -6.70 7.04
CA GLY A 178 -34.96 -5.90 6.37
C GLY A 178 -34.64 -4.39 6.26
N ALA A 179 -33.48 -3.96 6.71
CA ALA A 179 -32.95 -2.63 6.48
C ALA A 179 -31.98 -2.69 5.30
N ASN A 180 -32.52 -2.77 4.08
CA ASN A 180 -31.70 -2.59 2.87
C ASN A 180 -31.19 -1.16 2.85
N MET A 181 -30.03 -0.91 3.48
CA MET A 181 -29.38 0.40 3.45
C MET A 181 -28.81 0.74 2.08
N GLY A 182 -28.82 -0.22 1.13
CA GLY A 182 -28.22 -0.04 -0.18
C GLY A 182 -26.69 0.06 -0.15
N TRP A 183 -26.07 -0.05 -1.33
CA TRP A 183 -24.63 0.01 -1.49
C TRP A 183 -24.03 1.35 -1.08
N SER A 184 -24.71 2.47 -1.39
CA SER A 184 -24.21 3.82 -1.10
C SER A 184 -24.07 4.08 0.40
N VAL A 185 -25.10 3.72 1.18
CA VAL A 185 -25.07 3.93 2.64
C VAL A 185 -24.05 3.01 3.29
N THR A 186 -23.99 1.75 2.85
CA THR A 186 -22.95 0.80 3.30
C THR A 186 -21.54 1.35 3.04
N ALA A 187 -21.31 1.89 1.83
CA ALA A 187 -20.02 2.50 1.48
C ALA A 187 -19.70 3.71 2.35
N ILE A 188 -20.67 4.57 2.65
CA ILE A 188 -20.47 5.72 3.54
C ILE A 188 -20.06 5.27 4.94
N VAL A 189 -20.78 4.32 5.54
CA VAL A 189 -20.47 3.83 6.89
C VAL A 189 -19.09 3.20 6.95
N ILE A 190 -18.77 2.33 6.00
CA ILE A 190 -17.45 1.69 5.90
C ILE A 190 -16.35 2.73 5.67
N SER A 191 -16.62 3.74 4.84
CA SER A 191 -15.67 4.82 4.56
C SER A 191 -15.39 5.69 5.79
N VAL A 192 -16.39 5.97 6.61
CA VAL A 192 -16.18 6.70 7.86
C VAL A 192 -15.30 5.88 8.83
N ILE A 193 -15.58 4.59 8.98
CA ILE A 193 -14.78 3.70 9.84
C ILE A 193 -13.34 3.64 9.34
N GLY A 194 -13.13 3.39 8.05
CA GLY A 194 -11.81 3.33 7.44
C GLY A 194 -11.04 4.65 7.57
N PHE A 195 -11.71 5.79 7.33
CA PHE A 195 -11.13 7.11 7.51
C PHE A 195 -10.63 7.35 8.94
N VAL A 196 -11.46 7.04 9.94
CA VAL A 196 -11.09 7.19 11.36
C VAL A 196 -9.89 6.31 11.72
N CYS A 197 -9.80 5.11 11.15
CA CYS A 197 -8.66 4.23 11.36
C CYS A 197 -7.38 4.72 10.65
N MET A 198 -7.49 5.28 9.43
CA MET A 198 -6.33 5.68 8.65
C MET A 198 -5.76 7.05 9.03
N LEU A 199 -6.61 7.99 9.44
CA LEU A 199 -6.24 9.38 9.69
C LEU A 199 -5.13 9.55 10.76
N PRO A 200 -5.12 8.83 11.91
CA PRO A 200 -4.20 9.09 13.01
C PRO A 200 -2.72 8.98 12.64
N VAL A 201 -2.34 8.04 11.77
CA VAL A 201 -0.91 7.86 11.42
C VAL A 201 -0.33 9.09 10.76
N GLY A 202 -1.10 9.79 9.93
CA GLY A 202 -0.63 11.00 9.25
C GLY A 202 -0.25 12.15 10.19
N PHE A 203 -0.74 12.15 11.42
CA PHE A 203 -0.46 13.20 12.43
C PHE A 203 0.43 12.72 13.57
N LEU A 204 0.36 11.45 13.90
CA LEU A 204 1.07 10.88 15.08
C LEU A 204 2.43 10.29 14.70
N ALA A 205 2.58 9.74 13.50
CA ALA A 205 3.86 9.20 13.04
C ALA A 205 4.86 10.30 12.70
N LYS A 206 6.14 9.98 12.87
CA LYS A 206 7.26 10.90 12.60
C LYS A 206 8.31 10.20 11.75
N GLU A 207 8.65 10.79 10.63
CA GLU A 207 9.80 10.37 9.83
C GLU A 207 11.08 10.78 10.56
N ARG A 208 11.83 9.80 11.07
CA ARG A 208 13.08 10.01 11.84
C ARG A 208 14.31 9.74 11.01
N VAL A 209 14.20 8.81 10.08
CA VAL A 209 15.29 8.36 9.23
C VAL A 209 15.05 8.89 7.82
N ASP A 210 16.02 9.61 7.30
CA ASP A 210 15.99 10.04 5.90
C ASP A 210 16.45 8.87 5.02
N SER A 211 15.50 8.04 4.58
CA SER A 211 15.74 6.85 3.77
C SER A 211 16.48 7.18 2.47
N ALA A 212 16.27 8.36 1.89
CA ALA A 212 16.99 8.79 0.69
C ALA A 212 18.49 8.99 0.97
N ARG A 213 18.82 9.51 2.15
CA ARG A 213 20.21 9.72 2.59
C ARG A 213 20.91 8.40 2.90
N GLU A 214 20.18 7.41 3.42
CA GLU A 214 20.72 6.05 3.61
C GLU A 214 20.92 5.31 2.29
N GLU A 215 20.02 5.47 1.33
CA GLU A 215 20.17 4.90 -0.01
C GLU A 215 21.36 5.52 -0.78
N GLU A 216 21.49 6.86 -0.75
CA GLU A 216 22.63 7.57 -1.33
C GLU A 216 23.94 7.16 -0.65
N ALA A 217 23.98 7.10 0.69
CA ALA A 217 25.17 6.68 1.43
C ALA A 217 25.51 5.21 1.17
N THR A 218 24.54 4.35 0.97
CA THR A 218 24.74 2.94 0.63
C THR A 218 25.25 2.80 -0.81
N PHE A 219 24.69 3.58 -1.73
CA PHE A 219 25.14 3.60 -3.14
C PHE A 219 26.54 4.18 -3.27
N GLU A 220 26.87 5.28 -2.58
CA GLU A 220 28.21 5.86 -2.56
C GLU A 220 29.23 4.90 -1.93
N ARG A 221 28.87 4.21 -0.85
CA ARG A 221 29.68 3.17 -0.24
C ARG A 221 29.93 2.00 -1.18
N PHE A 222 28.89 1.58 -1.90
CA PHE A 222 28.97 0.56 -2.93
C PHE A 222 29.89 0.99 -4.08
N ARG A 223 29.74 2.23 -4.53
CA ARG A 223 30.59 2.84 -5.57
C ARG A 223 32.05 2.90 -5.13
N GLN A 224 32.33 3.34 -3.90
CA GLN A 224 33.69 3.38 -3.34
C GLN A 224 34.31 1.98 -3.24
N LEU A 225 33.54 0.97 -2.81
CA LEU A 225 34.01 -0.43 -2.78
C LEU A 225 34.33 -0.96 -4.20
N CYS A 226 33.60 -0.51 -5.19
CA CYS A 226 33.86 -0.85 -6.60
C CYS A 226 35.10 -0.12 -7.15
N GLU A 227 35.32 1.14 -6.76
CA GLU A 227 36.48 1.96 -7.20
C GLU A 227 37.77 1.50 -6.51
N ASP A 228 37.74 1.07 -5.25
CA ASP A 228 38.90 0.57 -4.49
C ASP A 228 39.46 -0.79 -4.98
N GLY A 229 38.90 -1.37 -6.04
CA GLY A 229 39.41 -2.59 -6.64
C GLY A 229 39.38 -3.83 -5.76
N SER A 230 38.61 -3.79 -4.69
CA SER A 230 38.40 -4.92 -3.77
C SER A 230 37.76 -6.08 -4.50
N ARG A 231 38.47 -7.21 -4.60
CA ARG A 231 38.20 -8.38 -5.48
C ARG A 231 36.88 -9.09 -5.32
N ALA A 232 35.99 -8.63 -4.49
CA ALA A 232 34.65 -9.21 -4.38
C ALA A 232 33.65 -8.25 -3.74
N CYS A 233 33.00 -7.40 -4.54
CA CYS A 233 31.74 -6.81 -4.10
C CYS A 233 30.64 -7.86 -4.28
N LEU A 234 30.46 -8.73 -3.29
CA LEU A 234 29.40 -9.73 -3.26
C LEU A 234 28.16 -9.09 -2.62
N VAL A 235 27.24 -8.60 -3.43
CA VAL A 235 25.91 -8.22 -2.95
C VAL A 235 25.00 -9.43 -3.05
N LYS A 236 24.57 -9.95 -1.90
CA LYS A 236 23.61 -11.04 -1.81
C LYS A 236 22.19 -10.48 -1.97
N LEU A 237 21.64 -10.56 -3.17
CA LEU A 237 20.24 -10.25 -3.47
C LEU A 237 19.48 -11.58 -3.64
N GLY A 238 18.84 -12.05 -2.56
CA GLY A 238 18.06 -13.28 -2.62
C GLY A 238 18.89 -14.53 -2.93
N PHE A 239 18.55 -15.25 -4.01
CA PHE A 239 19.22 -16.49 -4.45
C PHE A 239 20.37 -16.28 -5.43
N TYR A 240 20.78 -15.05 -5.71
CA TYR A 240 21.85 -14.73 -6.64
C TYR A 240 22.98 -13.97 -5.97
N ASN A 241 24.20 -14.38 -6.25
CA ASN A 241 25.38 -13.58 -5.95
C ASN A 241 25.66 -12.68 -7.16
N ILE A 242 25.65 -11.38 -6.95
CA ILE A 242 26.02 -10.42 -7.98
C ILE A 242 27.50 -10.11 -7.78
N ARG A 243 28.33 -10.45 -8.77
CA ARG A 243 29.76 -10.16 -8.79
C ARG A 243 30.04 -9.10 -9.81
N LEU A 244 30.70 -8.02 -9.40
CA LEU A 244 31.31 -7.09 -10.34
C LEU A 244 32.60 -7.70 -10.83
N VAL A 245 32.66 -7.98 -12.14
CA VAL A 245 33.84 -8.51 -12.79
C VAL A 245 34.41 -7.43 -13.70
N ARG A 246 35.73 -7.24 -13.63
CA ARG A 246 36.45 -6.33 -14.56
C ARG A 246 36.69 -7.09 -15.85
N GLY A 247 36.11 -6.63 -16.95
CA GLY A 247 36.34 -7.20 -18.25
C GLY A 247 37.76 -6.94 -18.75
N GLU A 248 38.20 -7.66 -19.76
CA GLU A 248 39.51 -7.50 -20.41
C GLU A 248 39.69 -6.08 -20.96
N THR A 249 38.60 -5.38 -21.24
CA THR A 249 38.61 -3.98 -21.74
C THR A 249 38.66 -2.95 -20.59
N GLY A 250 38.79 -3.39 -19.33
CA GLY A 250 38.83 -2.50 -18.15
C GLY A 250 37.50 -1.96 -17.67
N ASN A 251 36.40 -2.18 -18.39
CA ASN A 251 35.07 -1.76 -17.96
C ASN A 251 34.44 -2.79 -17.02
N PRO A 252 33.86 -2.35 -15.89
CA PRO A 252 33.16 -3.25 -14.98
C PRO A 252 31.82 -3.69 -15.58
N TYR A 253 31.49 -4.99 -15.48
CA TYR A 253 30.17 -5.53 -15.78
C TYR A 253 29.67 -6.41 -14.64
N LEU A 254 28.34 -6.53 -14.53
CA LEU A 254 27.69 -7.34 -13.52
C LEU A 254 27.59 -8.79 -13.99
N SER A 255 28.19 -9.71 -13.23
CA SER A 255 28.03 -11.15 -13.41
C SER A 255 27.08 -11.68 -12.34
N PHE A 256 26.15 -12.52 -12.75
CA PHE A 256 25.13 -13.13 -11.87
C PHE A 256 25.44 -14.62 -11.73
N ASP A 257 25.93 -15.01 -10.56
CA ASP A 257 26.16 -16.43 -10.24
C ASP A 257 25.05 -16.94 -9.34
N LYS A 258 24.43 -18.05 -9.75
CA LYS A 258 23.42 -18.74 -8.93
C LYS A 258 24.09 -19.32 -7.69
N CYS A 259 23.57 -19.01 -6.49
CA CYS A 259 24.05 -19.65 -5.27
C CYS A 259 23.78 -21.15 -5.36
N HIS A 260 24.79 -21.95 -5.71
CA HIS A 260 24.75 -23.38 -5.51
C HIS A 260 24.96 -23.65 -4.03
N GLY A 261 23.98 -24.33 -3.45
CA GLY A 261 23.72 -24.49 -2.03
C GLY A 261 24.96 -24.78 -1.18
N MET A 262 24.97 -24.11 -0.05
CA MET A 262 25.41 -24.76 1.18
C MET A 262 24.14 -25.12 1.96
N MET A 263 23.81 -26.40 1.93
CA MET A 263 23.00 -27.01 2.96
C MET A 263 23.77 -26.97 4.27
#